data_53c6311241bf4b8108ec9f9c0bdec29a
#
_entry.id   53c6311241bf4b8108ec9f9c0bdec29a
#
_cell.length_a   1.000
_cell.length_b   1.000
_cell.length_c   1.000
_cell.angle_alpha   90.00
_cell.angle_beta   90.00
_cell.angle_gamma   90.00
#
_symmetry.space_group_name_H-M   'P 1'
#
loop_
_entity.id
_entity.type
_entity.pdbx_description
1 polymer ?
#
loop_
_entity_poly.entity_id
_entity_poly.type
_entity_poly.pdbx_seq_one_letter_code
_entity_poly.pdbx_strand_id
1 'polypeptide(L)'
;MTFVATNVALSGSDLSINKTPLQRVNLMKTMMSSRAQDAADDIGNLFQADGTANGGKAPNGLGNIVDDGTVASTFGGLSRATYAGLNATVTAAPSNKVSLLAIRQLANSITDDNVAPDFAITDYTTWSYIEQLIQSFQRNTYTNFDKMDGGAGFASSGLIWNGLTIYRDKKVATGTLYLLNTKFLSFYGLNYWEGESVSLKSETIKGNVYEYNPSNAGKAFTWTGMVKAYNQAAVNGFMILGGQMICTAPFRNGKLTGIAGI
;
A
#
# COMPACT_ATOMS: atom_id res chain seq x y z
N MET A 1 8.06 2.67 13.45
CA MET A 1 6.62 2.49 13.20
C MET A 1 5.98 3.86 13.06
N THR A 2 5.07 4.01 12.15
CA THR A 2 4.46 5.29 11.80
C THR A 2 2.95 5.19 11.91
N PHE A 3 2.33 6.33 12.23
CA PHE A 3 0.88 6.45 12.33
C PHE A 3 0.39 7.42 11.27
N VAL A 4 -0.67 7.04 10.58
CA VAL A 4 -1.42 7.89 9.66
C VAL A 4 -2.76 8.16 10.31
N ALA A 5 -3.10 9.42 10.54
CA ALA A 5 -4.34 9.82 11.18
C ALA A 5 -5.14 10.74 10.26
N THR A 6 -6.40 10.39 10.03
CA THR A 6 -7.35 11.22 9.28
C THR A 6 -8.39 11.77 10.23
N ASN A 7 -8.58 13.08 10.22
CA ASN A 7 -9.55 13.77 11.06
C ASN A 7 -10.94 13.79 10.41
N VAL A 8 -11.94 13.40 11.19
CA VAL A 8 -13.36 13.58 10.88
C VAL A 8 -13.90 14.65 11.79
N ALA A 9 -14.16 15.85 11.27
CA ALA A 9 -14.65 16.98 12.03
C ALA A 9 -16.06 17.37 11.55
N LEU A 10 -16.96 17.58 12.49
CA LEU A 10 -18.30 18.14 12.27
C LEU A 10 -18.36 19.51 12.93
N SER A 11 -18.68 20.55 12.15
CA SER A 11 -18.82 21.91 12.68
C SER A 11 -20.11 22.07 13.48
N GLY A 12 -20.11 23.03 14.39
CA GLY A 12 -21.34 23.37 15.15
C GLY A 12 -22.45 23.89 14.25
N SER A 13 -22.12 24.53 13.13
CA SER A 13 -23.12 24.95 12.11
C SER A 13 -23.79 23.74 11.47
N ASP A 14 -23.02 22.72 11.07
CA ASP A 14 -23.56 21.51 10.46
C ASP A 14 -24.50 20.76 11.44
N LEU A 15 -24.13 20.75 12.72
CA LEU A 15 -24.94 20.16 13.79
C LEU A 15 -26.19 20.98 14.07
N SER A 16 -26.16 22.30 13.86
CA SER A 16 -27.30 23.21 14.05
C SER A 16 -28.31 23.12 12.91
N ILE A 17 -27.85 22.95 11.69
CA ILE A 17 -28.72 22.75 10.51
C ILE A 17 -29.38 21.39 10.56
N ASN A 18 -28.65 20.35 10.92
CA ASN A 18 -29.12 18.97 11.00
C ASN A 18 -29.68 18.67 12.43
N LYS A 19 -30.86 19.16 12.74
CA LYS A 19 -31.43 19.10 14.10
C LYS A 19 -31.94 17.71 14.50
N THR A 20 -32.38 16.90 13.54
CA THR A 20 -32.92 15.58 13.86
C THR A 20 -31.80 14.53 14.05
N PRO A 21 -32.00 13.56 14.97
CA PRO A 21 -31.02 12.50 15.19
C PRO A 21 -30.67 11.74 13.91
N LEU A 22 -31.65 11.46 13.04
CA LEU A 22 -31.46 10.75 11.79
C LEU A 22 -30.60 11.55 10.80
N GLN A 23 -30.82 12.87 10.69
CA GLN A 23 -30.01 13.74 9.84
C GLN A 23 -28.54 13.80 10.30
N ARG A 24 -28.29 13.86 11.61
CA ARG A 24 -26.96 13.85 12.20
C ARG A 24 -26.23 12.53 11.93
N VAL A 25 -26.91 11.41 12.07
CA VAL A 25 -26.35 10.09 11.77
C VAL A 25 -25.98 9.96 10.28
N ASN A 26 -26.86 10.42 9.38
CA ASN A 26 -26.61 10.38 7.95
C ASN A 26 -25.43 11.29 7.56
N LEU A 27 -25.36 12.50 8.10
CA LEU A 27 -24.24 13.42 7.89
C LEU A 27 -22.92 12.78 8.35
N MET A 28 -22.89 12.23 9.56
CA MET A 28 -21.72 11.55 10.10
C MET A 28 -21.29 10.38 9.23
N LYS A 29 -22.23 9.54 8.78
CA LYS A 29 -21.95 8.41 7.88
C LYS A 29 -21.32 8.87 6.56
N THR A 30 -21.86 9.93 5.95
CA THR A 30 -21.32 10.49 4.71
C THR A 30 -19.91 11.04 4.91
N MET A 31 -19.68 11.80 5.97
CA MET A 31 -18.37 12.36 6.30
C MET A 31 -17.34 11.26 6.60
N MET A 32 -17.71 10.23 7.35
CA MET A 32 -16.84 9.09 7.62
C MET A 32 -16.48 8.32 6.33
N SER A 33 -17.46 8.11 5.44
CA SER A 33 -17.22 7.43 4.16
C SER A 33 -16.25 8.22 3.28
N SER A 34 -16.45 9.55 3.15
CA SER A 34 -15.54 10.41 2.39
C SER A 34 -14.13 10.40 2.96
N ARG A 35 -14.00 10.56 4.29
CA ARG A 35 -12.69 10.56 4.94
C ARG A 35 -12.00 9.20 4.91
N ALA A 36 -12.75 8.10 4.91
CA ALA A 36 -12.19 6.77 4.71
C ALA A 36 -11.61 6.59 3.29
N GLN A 37 -12.26 7.17 2.27
CA GLN A 37 -11.72 7.18 0.91
C GLN A 37 -10.45 8.03 0.81
N ASP A 38 -10.46 9.24 1.38
CA ASP A 38 -9.27 10.11 1.44
C ASP A 38 -8.11 9.38 2.14
N ALA A 39 -8.38 8.73 3.27
CA ALA A 39 -7.37 7.95 4.01
C ALA A 39 -6.83 6.78 3.20
N ALA A 40 -7.67 6.06 2.47
CA ALA A 40 -7.24 4.96 1.61
C ALA A 40 -6.35 5.46 0.46
N ASP A 41 -6.67 6.63 -0.09
CA ASP A 41 -5.86 7.27 -1.12
C ASP A 41 -4.49 7.72 -0.60
N ASP A 42 -4.45 8.33 0.58
CA ASP A 42 -3.20 8.76 1.22
C ASP A 42 -2.30 7.56 1.56
N ILE A 43 -2.87 6.48 2.10
CA ILE A 43 -2.14 5.24 2.40
C ILE A 43 -1.59 4.61 1.12
N GLY A 44 -2.38 4.57 0.04
CA GLY A 44 -1.91 4.08 -1.24
C GLY A 44 -0.72 4.89 -1.78
N ASN A 45 -0.72 6.22 -1.63
CA ASN A 45 0.41 7.07 -1.97
C ASN A 45 1.64 6.77 -1.10
N LEU A 46 1.44 6.59 0.21
CA LEU A 46 2.52 6.28 1.15
C LEU A 46 3.14 4.90 0.89
N PHE A 47 2.36 3.92 0.45
CA PHE A 47 2.88 2.59 0.10
C PHE A 47 3.76 2.59 -1.15
N GLN A 48 3.58 3.55 -2.06
CA GLN A 48 4.44 3.71 -3.22
C GLN A 48 5.67 4.62 -2.94
N ALA A 49 5.62 5.42 -1.88
CA ALA A 49 6.64 6.39 -1.54
C ALA A 49 7.92 5.76 -0.96
N ASP A 50 8.93 6.60 -0.77
CA ASP A 50 10.24 6.24 -0.23
C ASP A 50 10.35 6.38 1.31
N GLY A 51 9.28 6.79 1.99
CA GLY A 51 9.26 6.98 3.44
C GLY A 51 9.81 8.33 3.91
N THR A 52 10.25 9.21 3.02
CA THR A 52 10.81 10.54 3.39
C THR A 52 9.74 11.57 3.68
N ALA A 53 8.50 11.34 3.28
CA ALA A 53 7.39 12.25 3.52
C ALA A 53 7.21 12.56 5.01
N ASN A 54 6.66 13.75 5.32
CA ASN A 54 6.44 14.25 6.68
C ASN A 54 7.72 14.29 7.54
N GLY A 55 8.87 14.63 6.94
CA GLY A 55 10.15 14.69 7.64
C GLY A 55 10.66 13.32 8.09
N GLY A 56 10.44 12.26 7.31
CA GLY A 56 10.86 10.89 7.59
C GLY A 56 9.96 10.14 8.58
N LYS A 57 8.75 10.66 8.82
CA LYS A 57 7.74 10.02 9.69
C LYS A 57 6.69 9.22 8.92
N ALA A 58 6.80 9.17 7.58
CA ALA A 58 5.95 8.31 6.76
C ALA A 58 6.36 6.84 6.88
N PRO A 59 5.43 5.88 6.67
CA PRO A 59 5.79 4.47 6.58
C PRO A 59 6.70 4.24 5.38
N ASN A 60 7.63 3.29 5.49
CA ASN A 60 8.41 2.85 4.35
C ASN A 60 7.50 2.23 3.30
N GLY A 61 7.55 2.74 2.09
CA GLY A 61 6.83 2.19 0.96
C GLY A 61 7.77 1.41 0.02
N LEU A 62 7.23 1.03 -1.13
CA LEU A 62 7.97 0.28 -2.15
C LEU A 62 9.18 1.05 -2.69
N GLY A 63 9.09 2.40 -2.72
CA GLY A 63 10.21 3.25 -3.13
C GLY A 63 11.47 3.06 -2.30
N ASN A 64 11.32 2.81 -0.99
CA ASN A 64 12.43 2.49 -0.10
C ASN A 64 12.77 1.00 -0.09
N ILE A 65 11.76 0.12 -0.05
CA ILE A 65 11.99 -1.33 0.05
C ILE A 65 12.71 -1.85 -1.20
N VAL A 66 12.26 -1.43 -2.39
CA VAL A 66 12.82 -1.84 -3.68
C VAL A 66 13.80 -0.78 -4.16
N ASP A 67 14.93 -0.70 -3.49
CA ASP A 67 16.00 0.25 -3.76
C ASP A 67 17.39 -0.40 -3.63
N ASP A 68 18.34 0.07 -4.41
CA ASP A 68 19.74 -0.38 -4.42
C ASP A 68 20.67 0.48 -3.55
N GLY A 69 20.12 1.42 -2.79
CA GLY A 69 20.86 2.38 -1.98
C GLY A 69 21.00 3.77 -2.61
N THR A 70 20.44 3.99 -3.81
CA THR A 70 20.47 5.29 -4.48
C THR A 70 19.45 6.27 -3.90
N VAL A 71 18.27 5.80 -3.49
CA VAL A 71 17.21 6.62 -2.86
C VAL A 71 17.40 6.64 -1.35
N ALA A 72 17.61 5.49 -0.74
CA ALA A 72 17.79 5.35 0.70
C ALA A 72 19.05 4.57 1.04
N SER A 73 20.04 5.24 1.65
CA SER A 73 21.32 4.62 2.05
C SER A 73 21.19 3.60 3.19
N THR A 74 20.05 3.60 3.90
CA THR A 74 19.80 2.69 5.02
C THR A 74 18.43 2.01 4.87
N PHE A 75 18.33 0.77 5.34
CA PHE A 75 17.09 0.03 5.46
C PHE A 75 17.03 -0.68 6.81
N GLY A 76 15.93 -0.48 7.55
CA GLY A 76 15.80 -1.05 8.89
C GLY A 76 16.87 -0.58 9.89
N GLY A 77 17.45 0.61 9.69
CA GLY A 77 18.55 1.14 10.52
C GLY A 77 19.93 0.60 10.15
N LEU A 78 20.04 -0.27 9.16
CA LEU A 78 21.31 -0.84 8.67
C LEU A 78 21.75 -0.19 7.36
N SER A 79 23.06 -0.03 7.17
CA SER A 79 23.63 0.53 5.94
C SER A 79 23.54 -0.46 4.78
N ARG A 80 22.96 -0.05 3.66
CA ARG A 80 22.90 -0.84 2.42
C ARG A 80 24.26 -1.06 1.80
N ALA A 81 25.18 -0.11 1.96
CA ALA A 81 26.56 -0.24 1.48
C ALA A 81 27.32 -1.36 2.22
N THR A 82 27.02 -1.57 3.50
CA THR A 82 27.68 -2.61 4.30
C THR A 82 27.03 -3.98 4.11
N TYR A 83 25.72 -4.02 3.92
CA TYR A 83 24.93 -5.26 3.83
C TYR A 83 24.24 -5.36 2.46
N ALA A 84 24.92 -5.98 1.50
CA ALA A 84 24.43 -6.12 0.11
C ALA A 84 23.06 -6.84 0.01
N GLY A 85 22.72 -7.73 0.94
CA GLY A 85 21.42 -8.41 0.98
C GLY A 85 20.23 -7.48 1.27
N LEU A 86 20.46 -6.23 1.65
CA LEU A 86 19.42 -5.22 1.83
C LEU A 86 19.12 -4.45 0.52
N ASN A 87 19.90 -4.69 -0.53
CA ASN A 87 19.73 -4.02 -1.82
C ASN A 87 18.78 -4.83 -2.70
N ALA A 88 17.75 -4.17 -3.23
CA ALA A 88 16.95 -4.72 -4.31
C ALA A 88 17.63 -4.47 -5.67
N THR A 89 17.21 -5.21 -6.69
CA THR A 89 17.74 -5.01 -8.04
C THR A 89 16.99 -3.87 -8.72
N VAL A 90 17.70 -2.78 -9.03
CA VAL A 90 17.17 -1.65 -9.79
C VAL A 90 17.82 -1.65 -11.17
N THR A 91 17.00 -1.74 -12.22
CA THR A 91 17.47 -1.78 -13.61
C THR A 91 16.78 -0.68 -14.41
N ALA A 92 17.52 0.04 -15.23
CA ALA A 92 16.93 0.97 -16.19
C ALA A 92 16.41 0.20 -17.42
N ALA A 93 15.29 0.63 -17.97
CA ALA A 93 14.76 0.05 -19.19
C ALA A 93 15.73 0.31 -20.37
N PRO A 94 16.12 -0.70 -21.16
CA PRO A 94 17.01 -0.52 -22.30
C PRO A 94 16.41 0.47 -23.30
N SER A 95 17.15 1.53 -23.62
CA SER A 95 16.69 2.60 -24.53
C SER A 95 15.34 3.24 -24.11
N ASN A 96 15.03 3.25 -22.83
CA ASN A 96 13.75 3.70 -22.24
C ASN A 96 12.53 2.95 -22.79
N LYS A 97 12.71 1.71 -23.22
CA LYS A 97 11.65 0.87 -23.77
C LYS A 97 11.40 -0.36 -22.91
N VAL A 98 10.15 -0.68 -22.71
CA VAL A 98 9.80 -1.95 -22.09
C VAL A 98 9.92 -3.08 -23.09
N SER A 99 10.47 -4.22 -22.65
CA SER A 99 10.49 -5.45 -23.44
C SER A 99 10.23 -6.64 -22.52
N LEU A 100 9.62 -7.68 -23.06
CA LEU A 100 9.40 -8.93 -22.30
C LEU A 100 10.74 -9.59 -21.91
N LEU A 101 11.80 -9.37 -22.72
CA LEU A 101 13.14 -9.83 -22.39
C LEU A 101 13.69 -9.11 -21.15
N ALA A 102 13.55 -7.78 -21.06
CA ALA A 102 14.03 -7.01 -19.90
C ALA A 102 13.29 -7.42 -18.62
N ILE A 103 11.98 -7.63 -18.69
CA ILE A 103 11.18 -8.13 -17.56
C ILE A 103 11.67 -9.52 -17.13
N ARG A 104 11.92 -10.42 -18.07
CA ARG A 104 12.46 -11.77 -17.79
C ARG A 104 13.85 -11.72 -17.18
N GLN A 105 14.74 -10.89 -17.69
CA GLN A 105 16.10 -10.72 -17.15
C GLN A 105 16.05 -10.21 -15.72
N LEU A 106 15.20 -9.22 -15.43
CA LEU A 106 15.01 -8.74 -14.07
C LEU A 106 14.41 -9.83 -13.18
N ALA A 107 13.39 -10.57 -13.64
CA ALA A 107 12.82 -11.68 -12.89
C ALA A 107 13.85 -12.76 -12.56
N ASN A 108 14.70 -13.11 -13.52
CA ASN A 108 15.77 -14.10 -13.32
C ASN A 108 16.84 -13.61 -12.33
N SER A 109 17.18 -12.31 -12.35
CA SER A 109 18.19 -11.74 -11.45
C SER A 109 17.77 -11.70 -9.98
N ILE A 110 16.45 -11.65 -9.72
CA ILE A 110 15.88 -11.63 -8.35
C ILE A 110 15.39 -13.00 -7.90
N THR A 111 15.38 -13.99 -8.80
CA THR A 111 15.02 -15.37 -8.46
C THR A 111 16.20 -16.04 -7.77
N ASP A 112 15.98 -16.57 -6.59
CA ASP A 112 16.97 -17.28 -5.80
C ASP A 112 16.32 -18.51 -5.14
N ASP A 113 17.03 -19.64 -5.07
CA ASP A 113 16.53 -20.92 -4.57
C ASP A 113 15.16 -21.35 -5.15
N ASN A 114 14.96 -21.17 -6.44
CA ASN A 114 13.69 -21.47 -7.12
C ASN A 114 12.47 -20.64 -6.64
N VAL A 115 12.68 -19.57 -5.88
CA VAL A 115 11.63 -18.65 -5.47
C VAL A 115 11.65 -17.43 -6.38
N ALA A 116 10.76 -17.45 -7.38
CA ALA A 116 10.58 -16.38 -8.34
C ALA A 116 9.60 -15.29 -7.81
N PRO A 117 9.63 -14.07 -8.35
CA PRO A 117 8.62 -13.08 -8.08
C PRO A 117 7.25 -13.57 -8.57
N ASP A 118 6.21 -13.30 -7.80
CA ASP A 118 4.83 -13.74 -8.06
C ASP A 118 3.90 -12.57 -8.39
N PHE A 119 4.31 -11.37 -8.06
CA PHE A 119 3.49 -10.16 -8.18
C PHE A 119 4.25 -9.04 -8.88
N ALA A 120 3.59 -8.35 -9.79
CA ALA A 120 4.12 -7.14 -10.40
C ALA A 120 3.10 -6.00 -10.35
N ILE A 121 3.58 -4.78 -10.14
CA ILE A 121 2.75 -3.59 -10.13
C ILE A 121 3.41 -2.48 -10.94
N THR A 122 2.62 -1.78 -11.74
CA THR A 122 3.10 -0.71 -12.62
C THR A 122 2.05 0.39 -12.80
N ASP A 123 2.45 1.50 -13.39
CA ASP A 123 1.56 2.57 -13.78
C ASP A 123 0.68 2.20 -15.01
N TYR A 124 -0.36 2.95 -15.26
CA TYR A 124 -1.31 2.69 -16.35
C TYR A 124 -0.66 2.75 -17.74
N THR A 125 0.28 3.68 -17.94
CA THR A 125 0.96 3.85 -19.23
C THR A 125 1.87 2.68 -19.54
N THR A 126 2.70 2.30 -18.60
CA THR A 126 3.58 1.12 -18.73
C THR A 126 2.78 -0.17 -18.87
N TRP A 127 1.66 -0.28 -18.15
CA TRP A 127 0.76 -1.43 -18.29
C TRP A 127 0.21 -1.55 -19.71
N SER A 128 -0.20 -0.43 -20.35
CA SER A 128 -0.65 -0.43 -21.74
C SER A 128 0.44 -0.84 -22.74
N TYR A 129 1.70 -0.46 -22.48
CA TYR A 129 2.82 -0.92 -23.28
C TYR A 129 3.04 -2.43 -23.16
N ILE A 130 2.97 -2.97 -21.94
CA ILE A 130 3.10 -4.41 -21.71
C ILE A 130 1.93 -5.17 -22.34
N GLU A 131 0.70 -4.65 -22.23
CA GLU A 131 -0.48 -5.21 -22.88
C GLU A 131 -0.29 -5.32 -24.39
N GLN A 132 0.19 -4.27 -25.04
CA GLN A 132 0.46 -4.25 -26.48
C GLN A 132 1.53 -5.28 -26.88
N LEU A 133 2.58 -5.46 -26.07
CA LEU A 133 3.59 -6.48 -26.31
C LEU A 133 3.00 -7.90 -26.19
N ILE A 134 2.18 -8.14 -25.18
CA ILE A 134 1.57 -9.46 -24.96
C ILE A 134 0.55 -9.79 -26.05
N GLN A 135 -0.24 -8.81 -26.51
CA GLN A 135 -1.22 -9.01 -27.58
C GLN A 135 -0.61 -9.60 -28.85
N SER A 136 0.61 -9.23 -29.18
CA SER A 136 1.30 -9.78 -30.35
C SER A 136 1.60 -11.29 -30.26
N PHE A 137 1.61 -11.83 -29.05
CA PHE A 137 1.87 -13.26 -28.78
C PHE A 137 0.62 -14.07 -28.47
N GLN A 138 -0.55 -13.42 -28.35
CA GLN A 138 -1.80 -14.13 -28.13
C GLN A 138 -2.21 -14.90 -29.39
N ARG A 139 -1.91 -16.19 -29.42
CA ARG A 139 -2.66 -17.13 -30.26
C ARG A 139 -4.01 -17.41 -29.61
N ASN A 140 -5.09 -17.21 -30.35
CA ASN A 140 -6.46 -17.50 -29.93
C ASN A 140 -6.59 -19.00 -29.51
N THR A 141 -6.28 -19.30 -28.29
CA THR A 141 -6.60 -20.58 -27.68
C THR A 141 -7.71 -20.31 -26.69
N TYR A 142 -8.94 -20.59 -27.12
CA TYR A 142 -10.12 -20.65 -26.25
C TYR A 142 -9.97 -21.84 -25.29
N THR A 143 -9.17 -21.73 -24.27
CA THR A 143 -9.11 -22.73 -23.20
C THR A 143 -9.24 -22.02 -21.87
N ASN A 144 -10.18 -22.51 -21.08
CA ASN A 144 -10.56 -22.10 -19.72
C ASN A 144 -9.54 -21.22 -18.99
N PHE A 145 -9.92 -19.96 -18.76
CA PHE A 145 -9.10 -18.93 -18.11
C PHE A 145 -8.68 -19.26 -16.67
N ASP A 146 -9.22 -20.33 -16.08
CA ASP A 146 -8.95 -20.72 -14.68
C ASP A 146 -7.64 -21.50 -14.46
N LYS A 147 -6.95 -21.92 -15.53
CA LYS A 147 -5.73 -22.74 -15.43
C LYS A 147 -4.72 -22.42 -16.53
N MET A 148 -4.25 -21.16 -16.60
CA MET A 148 -3.10 -20.86 -17.46
C MET A 148 -1.79 -21.07 -16.67
N ASP A 149 -1.31 -22.29 -16.72
CA ASP A 149 0.03 -22.65 -16.27
C ASP A 149 1.05 -22.15 -17.32
N GLY A 150 1.76 -21.04 -17.01
CA GLY A 150 2.89 -20.55 -17.81
C GLY A 150 2.61 -19.82 -19.12
N GLY A 151 1.35 -19.50 -19.47
CA GLY A 151 1.00 -18.74 -20.67
C GLY A 151 0.89 -17.24 -20.44
N ALA A 152 0.89 -16.44 -21.53
CA ALA A 152 0.53 -15.03 -21.49
C ALA A 152 -0.99 -14.87 -21.67
N GLY A 153 -1.65 -14.06 -20.84
CA GLY A 153 -3.09 -13.87 -20.91
C GLY A 153 -3.60 -12.71 -20.03
N PHE A 154 -4.92 -12.55 -20.04
CA PHE A 154 -5.60 -11.59 -19.19
C PHE A 154 -6.31 -12.33 -18.05
N ALA A 155 -5.97 -12.00 -16.81
CA ALA A 155 -6.81 -12.32 -15.68
C ALA A 155 -7.91 -11.26 -15.54
N SER A 156 -8.97 -11.54 -14.79
CA SER A 156 -10.08 -10.61 -14.55
C SER A 156 -9.62 -9.26 -13.95
N SER A 157 -8.44 -9.20 -13.35
CA SER A 157 -7.87 -8.03 -12.69
C SER A 157 -6.44 -7.67 -13.12
N GLY A 158 -5.79 -8.43 -14.00
CA GLY A 158 -4.40 -8.16 -14.40
C GLY A 158 -3.95 -8.93 -15.64
N LEU A 159 -2.73 -8.61 -16.11
CA LEU A 159 -2.05 -9.36 -17.17
C LEU A 159 -1.28 -10.51 -16.53
N ILE A 160 -1.33 -11.69 -17.11
CA ILE A 160 -0.53 -12.84 -16.68
C ILE A 160 0.55 -13.10 -17.73
N TRP A 161 1.79 -13.15 -17.31
CA TRP A 161 2.91 -13.51 -18.16
C TRP A 161 3.94 -14.35 -17.40
N ASN A 162 4.19 -15.56 -17.87
CA ASN A 162 5.16 -16.49 -17.30
C ASN A 162 4.97 -16.72 -15.78
N GLY A 163 3.72 -16.91 -15.33
CA GLY A 163 3.38 -17.09 -13.91
C GLY A 163 3.37 -15.79 -13.07
N LEU A 164 3.77 -14.66 -13.65
CA LEU A 164 3.76 -13.36 -13.01
C LEU A 164 2.45 -12.63 -13.32
N THR A 165 1.74 -12.21 -12.29
CA THR A 165 0.54 -11.38 -12.45
C THR A 165 0.91 -9.91 -12.35
N ILE A 166 0.63 -9.13 -13.40
CA ILE A 166 0.95 -7.71 -13.50
C ILE A 166 -0.31 -6.90 -13.26
N TYR A 167 -0.30 -6.08 -12.22
CA TYR A 167 -1.38 -5.16 -11.87
C TYR A 167 -1.00 -3.72 -12.23
N ARG A 168 -2.02 -2.89 -12.38
CA ARG A 168 -1.86 -1.46 -12.63
C ARG A 168 -2.36 -0.65 -11.43
N ASP A 169 -1.59 0.35 -11.04
CA ASP A 169 -1.97 1.29 -10.00
C ASP A 169 -1.58 2.71 -10.43
N LYS A 170 -2.50 3.66 -10.29
CA LYS A 170 -2.30 5.06 -10.62
C LYS A 170 -1.24 5.73 -9.73
N LYS A 171 -0.97 5.17 -8.56
CA LYS A 171 -0.05 5.72 -7.55
C LYS A 171 1.41 5.34 -7.78
N VAL A 172 1.65 4.36 -8.63
CA VAL A 172 3.00 3.98 -9.06
C VAL A 172 3.59 5.08 -9.92
N ALA A 173 4.86 5.42 -9.69
CA ALA A 173 5.57 6.41 -10.48
C ALA A 173 5.60 6.00 -11.96
N THR A 174 5.27 6.95 -12.85
CA THR A 174 5.23 6.71 -14.30
C THR A 174 6.55 6.14 -14.81
N GLY A 175 6.45 5.13 -15.66
CA GLY A 175 7.61 4.46 -16.23
C GLY A 175 8.35 3.52 -15.27
N THR A 176 7.67 3.08 -14.20
CA THR A 176 8.23 2.14 -13.24
C THR A 176 7.41 0.85 -13.19
N LEU A 177 8.09 -0.28 -13.23
CA LEU A 177 7.52 -1.61 -13.03
C LEU A 177 8.25 -2.27 -11.85
N TYR A 178 7.50 -2.60 -10.80
CA TYR A 178 7.99 -3.38 -9.67
C TYR A 178 7.73 -4.87 -9.91
N LEU A 179 8.72 -5.70 -9.63
CA LEU A 179 8.60 -7.15 -9.52
C LEU A 179 8.80 -7.52 -8.05
N LEU A 180 7.80 -8.09 -7.45
CA LEU A 180 7.73 -8.33 -6.01
C LEU A 180 7.55 -9.81 -5.71
N ASN A 181 8.11 -10.22 -4.59
CA ASN A 181 7.86 -11.52 -4.02
C ASN A 181 7.03 -11.35 -2.74
N THR A 182 5.73 -11.65 -2.85
CA THR A 182 4.78 -11.43 -1.75
C THR A 182 5.08 -12.26 -0.51
N LYS A 183 5.84 -13.36 -0.67
CA LYS A 183 6.24 -14.23 0.44
C LYS A 183 7.14 -13.52 1.47
N PHE A 184 7.89 -12.51 1.03
CA PHE A 184 8.83 -11.77 1.88
C PHE A 184 8.36 -10.36 2.21
N LEU A 185 7.19 -9.95 1.71
CA LEU A 185 6.56 -8.66 1.99
C LEU A 185 5.41 -8.86 2.96
N SER A 186 5.40 -8.07 4.02
CA SER A 186 4.33 -8.10 5.04
C SER A 186 4.01 -6.70 5.50
N PHE A 187 2.75 -6.45 5.78
CA PHE A 187 2.34 -5.24 6.47
C PHE A 187 2.05 -5.58 7.94
N TYR A 188 2.82 -4.98 8.83
CA TYR A 188 2.59 -5.09 10.26
C TYR A 188 1.75 -3.90 10.72
N GLY A 189 0.47 -4.17 10.95
CA GLY A 189 -0.44 -3.21 11.57
C GLY A 189 -0.25 -3.16 13.07
N LEU A 190 -0.25 -1.95 13.63
CA LEU A 190 -0.26 -1.73 15.07
C LEU A 190 -1.62 -1.17 15.46
N ASN A 191 -2.31 -1.84 16.35
CA ASN A 191 -3.50 -1.26 16.98
C ASN A 191 -3.07 -0.14 17.91
N TYR A 192 -3.55 1.06 17.70
CA TYR A 192 -3.19 2.26 18.46
C TYR A 192 -3.39 2.09 19.99
N TRP A 193 -4.29 1.21 20.39
CA TRP A 193 -4.65 0.98 21.80
C TRP A 193 -4.06 -0.29 22.43
N GLU A 194 -3.41 -1.18 21.68
CA GLU A 194 -2.79 -2.38 22.23
C GLU A 194 -1.49 -2.11 23.01
N GLY A 195 -0.95 -0.90 22.94
CA GLY A 195 0.23 -0.50 23.72
C GLY A 195 -0.05 -0.19 25.18
N GLU A 196 -1.28 0.05 25.54
CA GLU A 196 -1.73 0.15 26.93
C GLU A 196 -2.43 -1.15 27.31
N SER A 197 -1.68 -2.07 27.90
CA SER A 197 -2.27 -3.04 28.82
C SER A 197 -2.74 -2.30 30.08
N VAL A 198 -3.52 -1.25 29.89
CA VAL A 198 -4.38 -0.75 30.94
C VAL A 198 -5.47 -1.79 31.02
N SER A 199 -5.31 -2.72 31.95
CA SER A 199 -6.40 -3.49 32.49
C SER A 199 -7.40 -2.47 33.09
N LEU A 200 -8.15 -1.82 32.24
CA LEU A 200 -9.32 -1.10 32.62
C LEU A 200 -10.37 -2.13 33.03
N LYS A 201 -10.21 -2.68 34.23
CA LYS A 201 -11.36 -3.05 35.04
C LYS A 201 -12.27 -1.83 34.91
N SER A 202 -13.48 -2.03 34.43
CA SER A 202 -14.51 -1.05 34.22
C SER A 202 -14.55 -0.01 35.34
N GLU A 203 -13.73 1.04 35.25
CA GLU A 203 -13.94 2.22 36.05
C GLU A 203 -14.89 3.12 35.27
N THR A 204 -16.13 3.17 35.74
CA THR A 204 -17.14 4.09 35.29
C THR A 204 -16.70 5.52 35.66
N ILE A 205 -15.83 6.11 34.86
CA ILE A 205 -15.54 7.54 34.95
C ILE A 205 -16.66 8.27 34.21
N LYS A 206 -17.66 8.72 34.99
CA LYS A 206 -18.76 9.62 34.55
C LYS A 206 -19.50 9.17 33.29
N GLY A 207 -20.05 7.97 33.29
CA GLY A 207 -21.06 7.56 32.30
C GLY A 207 -20.57 7.19 30.91
N ASN A 208 -19.28 7.16 30.65
CA ASN A 208 -18.70 6.61 29.42
C ASN A 208 -18.05 5.27 29.72
N VAL A 209 -18.68 4.21 29.27
CA VAL A 209 -18.09 2.87 29.30
C VAL A 209 -17.13 2.77 28.11
N TYR A 210 -15.85 2.78 28.38
CA TYR A 210 -14.82 2.43 27.38
C TYR A 210 -14.67 0.92 27.41
N GLU A 211 -15.47 0.22 26.62
CA GLU A 211 -15.29 -1.21 26.41
C GLU A 211 -14.10 -1.43 25.47
N TYR A 212 -13.09 -2.13 25.97
CA TYR A 212 -12.11 -2.80 25.12
C TYR A 212 -12.87 -3.83 24.29
N ASN A 213 -13.03 -3.54 23.00
CA ASN A 213 -13.65 -4.47 22.07
C ASN A 213 -12.56 -5.27 21.35
N PRO A 214 -12.29 -6.53 21.77
CA PRO A 214 -11.30 -7.38 21.12
C PRO A 214 -11.64 -7.70 19.65
N SER A 215 -12.86 -7.38 19.20
CA SER A 215 -13.25 -7.51 17.80
C SER A 215 -12.53 -6.52 16.85
N ASN A 216 -11.73 -5.58 17.36
CA ASN A 216 -10.88 -4.70 16.58
C ASN A 216 -9.48 -5.29 16.33
N ALA A 217 -9.13 -6.40 16.95
CA ALA A 217 -7.91 -7.13 16.65
C ALA A 217 -7.90 -7.52 15.15
N GLY A 218 -6.92 -7.00 14.40
CA GLY A 218 -6.79 -7.22 12.97
C GLY A 218 -7.50 -6.20 12.06
N LYS A 219 -8.14 -5.16 12.59
CA LYS A 219 -8.64 -4.06 11.76
C LYS A 219 -7.53 -3.06 11.48
N ALA A 220 -7.36 -2.71 10.21
CA ALA A 220 -6.34 -1.77 9.78
C ALA A 220 -6.49 -0.37 10.41
N PHE A 221 -7.72 0.05 10.69
CA PHE A 221 -8.03 1.36 11.25
C PHE A 221 -8.64 1.28 12.65
N THR A 222 -8.12 2.11 13.53
CA THR A 222 -8.71 2.35 14.86
C THR A 222 -9.50 3.66 14.81
N TRP A 223 -10.74 3.63 15.30
CA TRP A 223 -11.58 4.80 15.45
C TRP A 223 -11.58 5.28 16.91
N THR A 224 -11.21 6.57 17.12
CA THR A 224 -11.12 7.14 18.49
C THR A 224 -12.45 7.56 19.09
N GLY A 225 -13.54 7.49 18.32
CA GLY A 225 -14.82 8.07 18.71
C GLY A 225 -14.88 9.58 18.45
N MET A 226 -16.09 10.14 18.61
CA MET A 226 -16.33 11.58 18.44
C MET A 226 -16.22 12.29 19.79
N VAL A 227 -15.31 13.24 19.90
CA VAL A 227 -15.08 14.05 21.10
C VAL A 227 -15.35 15.52 20.79
N LYS A 228 -16.02 16.21 21.71
CA LYS A 228 -16.25 17.65 21.57
C LYS A 228 -14.91 18.39 21.70
N ALA A 229 -14.60 19.22 20.72
CA ALA A 229 -13.40 20.04 20.76
C ALA A 229 -13.45 21.07 21.90
N TYR A 230 -12.35 21.24 22.62
CA TYR A 230 -12.29 22.12 23.80
C TYR A 230 -12.45 23.61 23.43
N ASN A 231 -11.84 24.03 22.33
CA ASN A 231 -11.74 25.44 21.92
C ASN A 231 -12.60 25.79 20.70
N GLN A 232 -13.45 24.88 20.23
CA GLN A 232 -14.24 25.08 19.00
C GLN A 232 -15.64 24.49 19.17
N ALA A 233 -16.61 25.12 18.50
CA ALA A 233 -17.97 24.57 18.38
C ALA A 233 -17.97 23.44 17.32
N ALA A 234 -17.21 22.39 17.58
CA ALA A 234 -17.04 21.25 16.66
C ALA A 234 -16.93 19.95 17.45
N VAL A 235 -17.23 18.85 16.78
CA VAL A 235 -17.00 17.49 17.28
C VAL A 235 -16.01 16.81 16.35
N ASN A 236 -14.91 16.30 16.90
CA ASN A 236 -13.82 15.69 16.15
C ASN A 236 -13.63 14.24 16.53
N GLY A 237 -13.29 13.42 15.56
CA GLY A 237 -12.85 12.04 15.75
C GLY A 237 -11.70 11.73 14.78
N PHE A 238 -10.89 10.74 15.10
CA PHE A 238 -9.77 10.34 14.27
C PHE A 238 -9.89 8.88 13.84
N MET A 239 -9.62 8.63 12.57
CA MET A 239 -9.31 7.30 12.07
C MET A 239 -7.80 7.18 12.01
N ILE A 240 -7.23 6.23 12.74
CA ILE A 240 -5.79 6.05 12.89
C ILE A 240 -5.40 4.70 12.33
N LEU A 241 -4.43 4.69 11.42
CA LEU A 241 -3.72 3.51 10.97
C LEU A 241 -2.31 3.58 11.52
N GLY A 242 -1.93 2.62 12.34
CA GLY A 242 -0.54 2.40 12.74
C GLY A 242 0.02 1.21 12.00
N GLY A 243 1.20 1.35 11.41
CA GLY A 243 1.82 0.20 10.76
C GLY A 243 3.09 0.53 9.99
N GLN A 244 3.70 -0.52 9.50
CA GLN A 244 4.91 -0.47 8.70
C GLN A 244 4.92 -1.61 7.71
N MET A 245 5.29 -1.33 6.46
CA MET A 245 5.61 -2.36 5.51
C MET A 245 7.00 -2.90 5.81
N ILE A 246 7.13 -4.21 5.90
CA ILE A 246 8.38 -4.90 6.20
C ILE A 246 8.70 -5.85 5.05
N CYS A 247 9.98 -5.86 4.67
CA CYS A 247 10.52 -6.83 3.74
C CYS A 247 11.67 -7.58 4.41
N THR A 248 11.59 -8.91 4.45
CA THR A 248 12.63 -9.75 5.05
C THR A 248 13.75 -10.08 4.06
N ALA A 249 13.50 -9.99 2.76
CA ALA A 249 14.47 -10.28 1.71
C ALA A 249 14.37 -9.23 0.57
N PRO A 250 14.91 -8.00 0.75
CA PRO A 250 14.86 -6.96 -0.28
C PRO A 250 15.47 -7.38 -1.61
N PHE A 251 16.58 -8.15 -1.61
CA PHE A 251 17.27 -8.63 -2.80
C PHE A 251 16.40 -9.52 -3.71
N ARG A 252 15.30 -10.07 -3.20
CA ARG A 252 14.33 -10.87 -3.98
C ARG A 252 13.23 -10.04 -4.62
N ASN A 253 13.38 -8.73 -4.58
CA ASN A 253 12.49 -7.77 -5.23
C ASN A 253 13.31 -6.92 -6.20
N GLY A 254 12.66 -6.42 -7.23
CA GLY A 254 13.32 -5.57 -8.22
C GLY A 254 12.39 -4.55 -8.84
N LYS A 255 12.96 -3.54 -9.46
CA LYS A 255 12.21 -2.57 -10.25
C LYS A 255 12.91 -2.27 -11.57
N LEU A 256 12.12 -2.12 -12.60
CA LEU A 256 12.51 -1.59 -13.91
C LEU A 256 12.07 -0.14 -13.97
N THR A 257 12.97 0.79 -14.27
CA THR A 257 12.70 2.23 -14.26
C THR A 257 12.96 2.87 -15.62
N GLY A 258 12.44 4.08 -15.84
CA GLY A 258 12.70 4.85 -17.06
C GLY A 258 11.98 4.33 -18.30
N ILE A 259 10.83 3.66 -18.14
CA ILE A 259 10.03 3.17 -19.25
C ILE A 259 9.25 4.33 -19.86
N ALA A 260 9.50 4.65 -21.13
CA ALA A 260 8.82 5.71 -21.87
C ALA A 260 8.15 5.23 -23.18
N GLY A 261 8.29 3.94 -23.53
CA GLY A 261 7.73 3.36 -24.76
C GLY A 261 7.94 1.86 -24.90
N ILE A 262 7.70 1.37 -26.11
CA ILE A 262 7.85 -0.02 -26.56
C ILE A 262 9.06 -0.13 -27.50
#